data_965986db90efb72ebe4c0c3f8054abcc
#
_entry.id   965986db90efb72ebe4c0c3f8054abcc
#
_cell.length_a   1.000
_cell.length_b   1.000
_cell.length_c   1.000
_cell.angle_alpha   90.00
_cell.angle_beta   90.00
_cell.angle_gamma   90.00
#
_symmetry.space_group_name_H-M   'P 1'
#
loop_
_entity.id
_entity.type
_entity.pdbx_description
1 polymer ?
#
loop_
_entity_poly.entity_id
_entity_poly.type
_entity_poly.pdbx_seq_one_letter_code
_entity_poly.pdbx_strand_id
1 'polypeptide(L)'
;FIDIGSGPFSRCGHVTENYNLLVETVDPLAEVYNDLKKKNDLENGITIKTGFVELLDKYFDADSYDIVHMSNSLDHSFNAVFGIYQLLNLCKVGGKVILRHAENEAERSEYGGLHQWNLSLHNQENSFIIWRKNERYDIKKILDGYAKVEWNADVYEKKWKYNEVVITKLKECPIPENPYTDKMLERVYSFLLKTLVDKIGNCDNT
;
A
#
# COMPACT_ATOMS: atom_id res chain seq x y z
N PHE A 1 -4.36 0.60 -14.50
CA PHE A 1 -3.79 -0.10 -13.35
C PHE A 1 -2.79 0.81 -12.64
N ILE A 2 -2.87 0.88 -11.32
CA ILE A 2 -1.91 1.61 -10.50
C ILE A 2 -1.40 0.72 -9.35
N ASP A 3 -0.09 0.77 -9.09
CA ASP A 3 0.60 0.06 -7.99
C ASP A 3 1.12 1.07 -6.96
N ILE A 4 0.52 1.06 -5.78
CA ILE A 4 0.79 2.01 -4.69
C ILE A 4 1.78 1.38 -3.70
N GLY A 5 2.83 2.12 -3.34
CA GLY A 5 3.95 1.60 -2.55
C GLY A 5 4.71 0.53 -3.32
N SER A 6 4.97 0.80 -4.61
CA SER A 6 5.55 -0.17 -5.55
C SER A 6 6.99 -0.57 -5.23
N GLY A 7 7.68 0.21 -4.40
CA GLY A 7 9.12 0.08 -4.26
C GLY A 7 9.87 0.40 -5.56
N PRO A 8 11.13 -0.02 -5.71
CA PRO A 8 11.92 0.26 -6.92
C PRO A 8 11.42 -0.50 -8.16
N PHE A 9 10.68 -1.59 -7.97
CA PHE A 9 10.11 -2.40 -9.05
C PHE A 9 8.72 -2.86 -8.67
N SER A 10 7.73 -2.52 -9.51
CA SER A 10 6.40 -3.09 -9.35
C SER A 10 6.45 -4.62 -9.45
N ARG A 11 5.71 -5.28 -8.57
CA ARG A 11 5.50 -6.73 -8.65
C ARG A 11 4.47 -7.15 -9.70
N CYS A 12 3.79 -6.16 -10.27
CA CYS A 12 2.78 -6.40 -11.28
C CYS A 12 3.41 -6.42 -12.68
N GLY A 13 3.20 -7.51 -13.41
CA GLY A 13 3.54 -7.56 -14.83
C GLY A 13 2.66 -6.60 -15.62
N HIS A 14 3.19 -6.10 -16.73
CA HIS A 14 2.47 -5.18 -17.62
C HIS A 14 2.15 -5.79 -18.98
N VAL A 15 2.53 -7.05 -19.19
CA VAL A 15 2.23 -7.79 -20.42
C VAL A 15 1.59 -9.14 -20.07
N THR A 16 0.48 -9.44 -20.71
CA THR A 16 -0.17 -10.74 -20.68
C THR A 16 -0.33 -11.24 -22.14
N GLU A 17 -0.75 -12.50 -22.31
CA GLU A 17 -0.99 -13.04 -23.66
C GLU A 17 -1.99 -12.22 -24.48
N ASN A 18 -2.96 -11.58 -23.81
CA ASN A 18 -4.09 -10.92 -24.46
C ASN A 18 -4.15 -9.40 -24.24
N TYR A 19 -3.34 -8.86 -23.29
CA TYR A 19 -3.45 -7.45 -22.90
C TYR A 19 -2.08 -6.85 -22.59
N ASN A 20 -1.90 -5.58 -23.00
CA ASN A 20 -0.87 -4.72 -22.46
C ASN A 20 -1.50 -3.86 -21.36
N LEU A 21 -1.04 -3.98 -20.14
CA LEU A 21 -1.51 -3.17 -19.02
C LEU A 21 -0.75 -1.83 -19.00
N LEU A 22 -1.49 -0.73 -18.97
CA LEU A 22 -0.90 0.57 -18.61
C LEU A 22 -0.71 0.58 -17.08
N VAL A 23 0.53 0.45 -16.66
CA VAL A 23 0.89 0.39 -15.24
C VAL A 23 1.50 1.71 -14.82
N GLU A 24 0.84 2.39 -13.87
CA GLU A 24 1.42 3.50 -13.12
C GLU A 24 1.93 3.01 -11.77
N THR A 25 3.01 3.62 -11.28
CA THR A 25 3.63 3.23 -10.01
C THR A 25 3.85 4.45 -9.13
N VAL A 26 3.56 4.30 -7.83
CA VAL A 26 3.65 5.39 -6.84
C VAL A 26 4.37 4.89 -5.61
N ASP A 27 5.33 5.68 -5.13
CA ASP A 27 6.03 5.39 -3.89
C ASP A 27 6.54 6.68 -3.23
N PRO A 28 6.51 6.81 -1.90
CA PRO A 28 7.10 7.97 -1.21
C PRO A 28 8.59 8.15 -1.48
N LEU A 29 9.31 7.07 -1.81
CA LEU A 29 10.77 7.06 -2.06
C LEU A 29 11.10 7.07 -3.56
N ALA A 30 10.16 7.46 -4.40
CA ALA A 30 10.26 7.37 -5.87
C ALA A 30 11.53 8.03 -6.42
N GLU A 31 11.91 9.22 -5.92
CA GLU A 31 13.12 9.92 -6.36
C GLU A 31 14.37 9.07 -6.12
N VAL A 32 14.52 8.52 -4.91
CA VAL A 32 15.64 7.66 -4.53
C VAL A 32 15.69 6.41 -5.39
N TYR A 33 14.53 5.79 -5.61
CA TYR A 33 14.44 4.57 -6.42
C TYR A 33 14.74 4.81 -7.90
N ASN A 34 14.22 5.88 -8.48
CA ASN A 34 14.51 6.25 -9.87
C ASN A 34 16.01 6.56 -10.06
N ASP A 35 16.63 7.27 -9.12
CA ASP A 35 18.08 7.55 -9.15
C ASP A 35 18.91 6.26 -9.02
N LEU A 36 18.54 5.35 -8.11
CA LEU A 36 19.22 4.07 -7.96
C LEU A 36 19.08 3.20 -9.21
N LYS A 37 17.89 3.15 -9.82
CA LYS A 37 17.67 2.43 -11.09
C LYS A 37 18.57 2.97 -12.18
N LYS A 38 18.63 4.28 -12.34
CA LYS A 38 19.48 4.94 -13.35
C LYS A 38 20.99 4.67 -13.10
N LYS A 39 21.45 4.80 -11.86
CA LYS A 39 22.86 4.58 -11.49
C LYS A 39 23.34 3.14 -11.71
N ASN A 40 22.43 2.18 -11.70
CA ASN A 40 22.73 0.76 -11.82
C ASN A 40 22.25 0.13 -13.15
N ASP A 41 21.89 0.96 -14.14
CA ASP A 41 21.37 0.50 -15.46
C ASP A 41 20.19 -0.49 -15.34
N LEU A 42 19.30 -0.25 -14.36
CA LEU A 42 18.13 -1.08 -14.06
C LEU A 42 16.81 -0.44 -14.53
N GLU A 43 16.88 0.47 -15.49
CA GLU A 43 15.70 1.14 -16.04
C GLU A 43 14.86 0.14 -16.84
N ASN A 44 13.58 0.06 -16.52
CA ASN A 44 12.60 -0.84 -17.13
C ASN A 44 11.47 -0.10 -17.87
N GLY A 45 11.68 1.17 -18.20
CA GLY A 45 10.70 2.02 -18.88
C GLY A 45 9.56 2.54 -17.97
N ILE A 46 9.51 2.14 -16.70
CA ILE A 46 8.52 2.60 -15.73
C ILE A 46 9.19 3.59 -14.78
N THR A 47 8.70 4.84 -14.80
CA THR A 47 9.11 5.89 -13.85
C THR A 47 8.15 5.88 -12.66
N ILE A 48 8.70 5.79 -11.45
CA ILE A 48 7.91 5.81 -10.23
C ILE A 48 7.55 7.26 -9.91
N LYS A 49 6.27 7.54 -9.64
CA LYS A 49 5.78 8.85 -9.20
C LYS A 49 5.89 8.96 -7.69
N THR A 50 6.30 10.13 -7.17
CA THR A 50 6.29 10.38 -5.73
C THR A 50 4.87 10.57 -5.23
N GLY A 51 4.52 9.87 -4.15
CA GLY A 51 3.20 10.03 -3.54
C GLY A 51 3.01 9.15 -2.30
N PHE A 52 2.12 9.60 -1.43
CA PHE A 52 1.72 8.91 -0.19
C PHE A 52 0.31 8.35 -0.34
N VAL A 53 0.06 7.19 0.24
CA VAL A 53 -1.27 6.57 0.18
C VAL A 53 -2.37 7.47 0.78
N GLU A 54 -2.04 8.28 1.78
CA GLU A 54 -2.97 9.21 2.41
C GLU A 54 -3.31 10.44 1.56
N LEU A 55 -2.59 10.68 0.47
CA LEU A 55 -2.74 11.88 -0.36
C LEU A 55 -3.07 11.56 -1.82
N LEU A 56 -3.51 10.34 -2.12
CA LEU A 56 -3.76 9.92 -3.51
C LEU A 56 -4.80 10.80 -4.22
N ASP A 57 -5.77 11.31 -3.48
CA ASP A 57 -6.79 12.26 -3.96
C ASP A 57 -6.21 13.62 -4.42
N LYS A 58 -4.96 13.92 -4.06
CA LYS A 58 -4.26 15.13 -4.51
C LYS A 58 -3.40 14.92 -5.75
N TYR A 59 -3.04 13.67 -6.03
CA TYR A 59 -2.15 13.33 -7.14
C TYR A 59 -2.89 12.74 -8.33
N PHE A 60 -4.07 12.17 -8.11
CA PHE A 60 -4.82 11.43 -9.11
C PHE A 60 -6.31 11.74 -9.02
N ASP A 61 -6.98 11.68 -10.15
CA ASP A 61 -8.43 11.82 -10.22
C ASP A 61 -9.13 10.59 -9.64
N ALA A 62 -10.28 10.80 -9.00
CA ALA A 62 -11.15 9.72 -8.56
C ALA A 62 -11.61 8.86 -9.75
N ASP A 63 -11.98 7.61 -9.50
CA ASP A 63 -12.55 6.69 -10.49
C ASP A 63 -11.72 6.50 -11.76
N SER A 64 -10.39 6.60 -11.66
CA SER A 64 -9.48 6.58 -12.81
C SER A 64 -8.95 5.18 -13.15
N TYR A 65 -8.95 4.25 -12.20
CA TYR A 65 -8.29 2.97 -12.37
C TYR A 65 -9.26 1.78 -12.24
N ASP A 66 -9.11 0.81 -13.14
CA ASP A 66 -9.86 -0.46 -13.09
C ASP A 66 -9.32 -1.38 -12.00
N ILE A 67 -8.00 -1.30 -11.74
CA ILE A 67 -7.31 -2.04 -10.69
C ILE A 67 -6.37 -1.10 -9.94
N VAL A 68 -6.48 -1.10 -8.62
CA VAL A 68 -5.59 -0.42 -7.68
C VAL A 68 -4.92 -1.50 -6.82
N HIS A 69 -3.61 -1.59 -6.87
CA HIS A 69 -2.84 -2.61 -6.17
C HIS A 69 -1.97 -2.00 -5.08
N MET A 70 -1.80 -2.71 -3.96
CA MET A 70 -0.85 -2.34 -2.92
C MET A 70 -0.33 -3.60 -2.22
N SER A 71 1.01 -3.77 -2.20
CA SER A 71 1.65 -4.97 -1.64
C SER A 71 2.75 -4.61 -0.65
N ASN A 72 2.65 -5.14 0.58
CA ASN A 72 3.63 -4.97 1.67
C ASN A 72 4.05 -3.50 1.90
N SER A 73 3.09 -2.60 1.89
CA SER A 73 3.35 -1.17 2.08
C SER A 73 2.24 -0.43 2.84
N LEU A 74 1.02 -0.97 2.91
CA LEU A 74 -0.07 -0.37 3.65
C LEU A 74 0.20 -0.37 5.18
N ASP A 75 0.92 -1.33 5.67
CA ASP A 75 1.36 -1.44 7.07
C ASP A 75 2.38 -0.34 7.45
N HIS A 76 3.03 0.29 6.47
CA HIS A 76 3.93 1.43 6.66
C HIS A 76 3.22 2.78 6.68
N SER A 77 1.94 2.85 6.34
CA SER A 77 1.19 4.10 6.29
C SER A 77 0.94 4.69 7.68
N PHE A 78 0.73 6.00 7.75
CA PHE A 78 0.35 6.67 9.01
C PHE A 78 -1.05 6.25 9.45
N ASN A 79 -1.96 6.08 8.48
CA ASN A 79 -3.32 5.65 8.70
C ASN A 79 -3.77 4.65 7.62
N ALA A 80 -3.59 3.36 7.90
CA ALA A 80 -3.93 2.30 6.96
C ALA A 80 -5.42 2.27 6.59
N VAL A 81 -6.31 2.64 7.53
CA VAL A 81 -7.75 2.69 7.26
C VAL A 81 -8.08 3.83 6.30
N PHE A 82 -7.48 5.01 6.51
CA PHE A 82 -7.63 6.12 5.58
C PHE A 82 -7.03 5.79 4.22
N GLY A 83 -5.90 5.07 4.20
CA GLY A 83 -5.32 4.53 2.97
C GLY A 83 -6.31 3.66 2.18
N ILE A 84 -7.11 2.81 2.83
CA ILE A 84 -8.16 2.02 2.14
C ILE A 84 -9.19 2.94 1.46
N TYR A 85 -9.63 4.02 2.11
CA TYR A 85 -10.55 4.99 1.48
C TYR A 85 -9.92 5.65 0.24
N GLN A 86 -8.64 6.01 0.32
CA GLN A 86 -7.92 6.62 -0.80
C GLN A 86 -7.75 5.65 -1.97
N LEU A 87 -7.44 4.37 -1.70
CA LEU A 87 -7.36 3.34 -2.73
C LEU A 87 -8.72 3.13 -3.42
N LEU A 88 -9.82 3.11 -2.64
CA LEU A 88 -11.17 3.02 -3.19
C LEU A 88 -11.58 4.26 -3.99
N ASN A 89 -11.11 5.45 -3.58
CA ASN A 89 -11.36 6.68 -4.34
C ASN A 89 -10.80 6.61 -5.76
N LEU A 90 -9.60 6.10 -5.91
CA LEU A 90 -8.97 5.93 -7.23
C LEU A 90 -9.65 4.86 -8.09
N CYS A 91 -10.21 3.85 -7.44
CA CYS A 91 -10.81 2.70 -8.10
C CYS A 91 -12.16 3.06 -8.71
N LYS A 92 -12.40 2.70 -9.98
CA LYS A 92 -13.70 2.84 -10.63
C LYS A 92 -14.77 1.98 -9.95
N VAL A 93 -16.02 2.38 -10.04
CA VAL A 93 -17.15 1.50 -9.68
C VAL A 93 -17.11 0.23 -10.55
N GLY A 94 -17.17 -0.94 -9.91
CA GLY A 94 -16.95 -2.23 -10.53
C GLY A 94 -15.48 -2.66 -10.61
N GLY A 95 -14.54 -1.75 -10.38
CA GLY A 95 -13.12 -2.02 -10.31
C GLY A 95 -12.70 -2.69 -9.00
N LYS A 96 -11.42 -2.99 -8.85
CA LYS A 96 -10.89 -3.78 -7.74
C LYS A 96 -9.68 -3.12 -7.09
N VAL A 97 -9.72 -3.05 -5.77
CA VAL A 97 -8.51 -2.83 -4.96
C VAL A 97 -7.97 -4.20 -4.55
N ILE A 98 -6.71 -4.47 -4.84
CA ILE A 98 -6.04 -5.74 -4.53
C ILE A 98 -4.94 -5.45 -3.51
N LEU A 99 -5.06 -6.06 -2.34
CA LEU A 99 -4.09 -5.95 -1.24
C LEU A 99 -3.39 -7.28 -1.04
N ARG A 100 -2.06 -7.25 -0.93
CA ARG A 100 -1.27 -8.42 -0.58
C ARG A 100 -0.24 -8.05 0.48
N HIS A 101 -0.46 -8.50 1.72
CA HIS A 101 0.37 -8.13 2.86
C HIS A 101 0.73 -9.34 3.72
N ALA A 102 1.94 -9.34 4.26
CA ALA A 102 2.31 -10.32 5.28
C ALA A 102 1.42 -10.16 6.52
N GLU A 103 0.92 -11.28 7.04
CA GLU A 103 0.01 -11.26 8.19
C GLU A 103 0.73 -10.77 9.44
N ASN A 104 0.13 -9.78 10.12
CA ASN A 104 0.58 -9.21 11.39
C ASN A 104 2.06 -8.78 11.40
N GLU A 105 2.49 -8.09 10.34
CA GLU A 105 3.90 -7.76 10.17
C GLU A 105 4.42 -6.78 11.22
N ALA A 106 3.61 -5.81 11.65
CA ALA A 106 4.03 -4.87 12.68
C ALA A 106 4.31 -5.57 14.02
N GLU A 107 3.41 -6.45 14.48
CA GLU A 107 3.62 -7.21 15.72
C GLU A 107 4.83 -8.14 15.61
N ARG A 108 4.96 -8.85 14.50
CA ARG A 108 6.07 -9.76 14.23
C ARG A 108 7.42 -9.07 14.14
N SER A 109 7.44 -7.82 13.68
CA SER A 109 8.64 -6.96 13.60
C SER A 109 8.82 -6.11 14.87
N GLU A 110 8.06 -6.40 15.93
CA GLU A 110 8.08 -5.65 17.19
C GLU A 110 7.85 -4.14 16.98
N TYR A 111 7.04 -3.78 15.99
CA TYR A 111 6.82 -2.40 15.54
C TYR A 111 8.11 -1.66 15.14
N GLY A 112 9.12 -2.40 14.68
CA GLY A 112 10.38 -1.86 14.22
C GLY A 112 10.30 -1.30 12.79
N GLY A 113 11.20 -0.36 12.47
CA GLY A 113 11.26 0.26 11.14
C GLY A 113 10.00 1.07 10.82
N LEU A 114 9.37 0.78 9.68
CA LEU A 114 8.14 1.44 9.23
C LEU A 114 6.88 0.62 9.54
N HIS A 115 6.99 -0.58 10.09
CA HIS A 115 5.86 -1.46 10.36
C HIS A 115 5.02 -0.92 11.52
N GLN A 116 3.86 -0.35 11.22
CA GLN A 116 2.99 0.29 12.22
C GLN A 116 1.64 -0.40 12.36
N TRP A 117 1.19 -1.10 11.32
CA TRP A 117 -0.11 -1.73 11.25
C TRP A 117 -0.01 -3.23 11.05
N ASN A 118 -0.95 -3.93 11.64
CA ASN A 118 -1.17 -5.36 11.43
C ASN A 118 -2.40 -5.54 10.55
N LEU A 119 -2.30 -6.45 9.59
CA LEU A 119 -3.41 -6.88 8.74
C LEU A 119 -3.68 -8.35 9.00
N SER A 120 -4.91 -8.70 9.34
CA SER A 120 -5.31 -10.06 9.74
C SER A 120 -6.60 -10.50 9.09
N LEU A 121 -6.66 -11.76 8.69
CA LEU A 121 -7.89 -12.41 8.23
C LEU A 121 -8.46 -13.29 9.36
N HIS A 122 -9.69 -13.03 9.75
CA HIS A 122 -10.41 -13.79 10.77
C HIS A 122 -11.53 -14.62 10.11
N ASN A 123 -11.18 -15.80 9.59
CA ASN A 123 -12.11 -16.64 8.81
C ASN A 123 -13.36 -17.03 9.60
N GLN A 124 -13.24 -17.33 10.89
CA GLN A 124 -14.39 -17.69 11.73
C GLN A 124 -15.37 -16.51 11.93
N GLU A 125 -14.85 -15.31 12.06
CA GLU A 125 -15.63 -14.07 12.20
C GLU A 125 -16.03 -13.48 10.84
N ASN A 126 -15.52 -14.04 9.74
CA ASN A 126 -15.66 -13.52 8.38
C ASN A 126 -15.30 -12.04 8.28
N SER A 127 -14.14 -11.64 8.85
CA SER A 127 -13.68 -10.26 8.94
C SER A 127 -12.25 -10.09 8.46
N PHE A 128 -11.96 -8.92 7.88
CA PHE A 128 -10.64 -8.43 7.56
C PHE A 128 -10.32 -7.27 8.50
N ILE A 129 -9.33 -7.45 9.36
CA ILE A 129 -9.00 -6.54 10.45
C ILE A 129 -7.69 -5.82 10.16
N ILE A 130 -7.71 -4.50 10.26
CA ILE A 130 -6.52 -3.66 10.36
C ILE A 130 -6.43 -3.16 11.79
N TRP A 131 -5.26 -3.37 12.45
CA TRP A 131 -5.15 -3.06 13.85
C TRP A 131 -3.71 -2.69 14.28
N ARG A 132 -3.63 -1.94 15.38
CA ARG A 132 -2.38 -1.69 16.13
C ARG A 132 -2.72 -1.38 17.59
N LYS A 133 -1.89 -1.87 18.52
CA LYS A 133 -2.04 -1.60 19.98
C LYS A 133 -3.51 -1.49 20.44
N ASN A 134 -4.04 -0.25 20.52
CA ASN A 134 -5.38 0.06 21.03
C ASN A 134 -6.40 0.37 19.92
N GLU A 135 -6.04 0.22 18.66
CA GLU A 135 -6.88 0.49 17.50
C GLU A 135 -7.18 -0.80 16.75
N ARG A 136 -8.45 -1.04 16.46
CA ARG A 136 -8.90 -2.23 15.71
C ARG A 136 -10.09 -1.87 14.83
N TYR A 137 -9.97 -2.13 13.54
CA TYR A 137 -10.94 -1.77 12.51
C TYR A 137 -11.31 -2.99 11.68
N ASP A 138 -12.60 -3.32 11.61
CA ASP A 138 -13.13 -4.34 10.70
C ASP A 138 -13.46 -3.68 9.37
N ILE A 139 -12.59 -3.86 8.39
CA ILE A 139 -12.69 -3.21 7.08
C ILE A 139 -13.94 -3.68 6.32
N LYS A 140 -14.33 -4.94 6.48
CA LYS A 140 -15.54 -5.46 5.86
C LYS A 140 -16.79 -4.76 6.38
N LYS A 141 -16.87 -4.46 7.69
CA LYS A 141 -17.97 -3.71 8.28
C LYS A 141 -17.95 -2.24 7.90
N ILE A 142 -16.76 -1.63 7.88
CA ILE A 142 -16.59 -0.21 7.51
C ILE A 142 -17.06 0.03 6.07
N LEU A 143 -16.77 -0.89 5.18
CA LEU A 143 -17.12 -0.78 3.75
C LEU A 143 -18.47 -1.40 3.40
N ASP A 144 -19.24 -1.84 4.38
CA ASP A 144 -20.55 -2.47 4.13
C ASP A 144 -21.47 -1.56 3.30
N GLY A 145 -22.06 -2.15 2.25
CA GLY A 145 -22.88 -1.43 1.30
C GLY A 145 -22.13 -0.54 0.29
N TYR A 146 -20.81 -0.33 0.43
CA TYR A 146 -19.97 0.43 -0.51
C TYR A 146 -19.05 -0.46 -1.34
N ALA A 147 -18.55 -1.52 -0.74
CA ALA A 147 -17.67 -2.45 -1.42
C ALA A 147 -17.89 -3.89 -0.94
N LYS A 148 -17.57 -4.85 -1.79
CA LYS A 148 -17.51 -6.27 -1.46
C LYS A 148 -16.08 -6.61 -1.09
N VAL A 149 -15.85 -7.13 0.12
CA VAL A 149 -14.52 -7.54 0.60
C VAL A 149 -14.44 -9.06 0.60
N GLU A 150 -13.50 -9.60 -0.16
CA GLU A 150 -13.22 -11.03 -0.32
C GLU A 150 -11.73 -11.28 -0.11
N TRP A 151 -11.34 -12.50 0.25
CA TRP A 151 -9.94 -12.86 0.44
C TRP A 151 -9.67 -14.33 0.16
N ASN A 152 -8.41 -14.62 -0.16
CA ASN A 152 -7.86 -15.95 -0.20
C ASN A 152 -7.20 -16.23 1.15
N ALA A 153 -7.63 -17.31 1.81
CA ALA A 153 -7.02 -17.77 3.04
C ALA A 153 -5.75 -18.60 2.73
N ASP A 154 -4.85 -18.60 3.71
CA ASP A 154 -3.69 -19.50 3.75
C ASP A 154 -2.75 -19.43 2.53
N VAL A 155 -2.53 -18.22 2.02
CA VAL A 155 -1.48 -17.98 1.02
C VAL A 155 -0.13 -17.90 1.72
N TYR A 156 0.81 -18.78 1.32
CA TYR A 156 2.15 -18.82 1.89
C TYR A 156 3.21 -18.54 0.83
N GLU A 157 4.17 -17.68 1.17
CA GLU A 157 5.41 -17.52 0.41
C GLU A 157 6.59 -17.86 1.33
N LYS A 158 7.29 -18.94 1.03
CA LYS A 158 8.28 -19.55 1.93
C LYS A 158 7.66 -19.91 3.28
N LYS A 159 8.08 -19.24 4.38
CA LYS A 159 7.56 -19.42 5.74
C LYS A 159 6.55 -18.36 6.17
N TRP A 160 6.24 -17.40 5.30
CA TRP A 160 5.39 -16.27 5.63
C TRP A 160 3.97 -16.49 5.15
N LYS A 161 3.01 -16.22 6.00
CA LYS A 161 1.60 -16.15 5.65
C LYS A 161 1.27 -14.78 5.13
N TYR A 162 0.55 -14.71 4.00
CA TYR A 162 0.08 -13.48 3.39
C TYR A 162 -1.44 -13.42 3.40
N ASN A 163 -1.95 -12.22 3.56
CA ASN A 163 -3.34 -11.88 3.35
C ASN A 163 -3.47 -11.36 1.92
N GLU A 164 -4.25 -12.05 1.10
CA GLU A 164 -4.64 -11.57 -0.24
C GLU A 164 -6.11 -11.17 -0.20
N VAL A 165 -6.36 -9.86 -0.23
CA VAL A 165 -7.70 -9.28 -0.11
C VAL A 165 -8.06 -8.56 -1.39
N VAL A 166 -9.26 -8.82 -1.90
CA VAL A 166 -9.86 -8.14 -3.05
C VAL A 166 -11.07 -7.36 -2.58
N ILE A 167 -11.03 -6.04 -2.78
CA ILE A 167 -12.12 -5.13 -2.47
C ILE A 167 -12.72 -4.65 -3.79
N THR A 168 -13.93 -5.08 -4.12
CA THR A 168 -14.65 -4.66 -5.32
C THR A 168 -15.53 -3.46 -4.99
N LYS A 169 -15.27 -2.30 -5.59
CA LYS A 169 -16.06 -1.09 -5.39
C LYS A 169 -17.46 -1.26 -6.00
N LEU A 170 -18.52 -1.12 -5.20
CA LEU A 170 -19.90 -1.23 -5.66
C LEU A 170 -20.52 0.11 -5.98
N LYS A 171 -20.15 1.15 -5.26
CA LYS A 171 -20.59 2.53 -5.44
C LYS A 171 -19.60 3.49 -4.77
N GLU A 172 -19.80 4.79 -4.96
CA GLU A 172 -19.00 5.81 -4.28
C GLU A 172 -19.07 5.66 -2.76
N CYS A 173 -17.89 5.65 -2.15
CA CYS A 173 -17.73 5.59 -0.70
C CYS A 173 -17.41 7.00 -0.19
N PRO A 174 -18.15 7.53 0.79
CA PRO A 174 -17.80 8.80 1.41
C PRO A 174 -16.39 8.72 2.02
N ILE A 175 -15.52 9.64 1.61
CA ILE A 175 -14.16 9.73 2.15
C ILE A 175 -14.20 10.68 3.34
N PRO A 176 -13.66 10.27 4.51
CA PRO A 176 -13.47 11.18 5.62
C PRO A 176 -12.60 12.39 5.22
N GLU A 177 -12.79 13.53 5.90
CA GLU A 177 -11.92 14.68 5.72
C GLU A 177 -10.45 14.27 5.90
N ASN A 178 -9.60 14.70 4.96
CA ASN A 178 -8.19 14.34 4.96
C ASN A 178 -7.41 15.22 5.97
N PRO A 179 -6.91 14.66 7.08
CA PRO A 179 -6.14 15.40 8.07
C PRO A 179 -4.68 15.60 7.67
N TYR A 180 -4.23 14.99 6.57
CA TYR A 180 -2.82 14.97 6.17
C TYR A 180 -2.52 16.04 5.13
N THR A 181 -1.27 16.51 5.14
CA THR A 181 -0.72 17.44 4.15
C THR A 181 0.63 16.94 3.67
N ASP A 182 1.00 17.26 2.42
CA ASP A 182 2.31 16.89 1.85
C ASP A 182 3.45 17.27 2.81
N LYS A 183 3.45 18.52 3.27
CA LYS A 183 4.49 19.05 4.18
C LYS A 183 4.59 18.26 5.50
N MET A 184 3.48 17.74 6.01
CA MET A 184 3.48 16.93 7.23
C MET A 184 4.11 15.56 6.95
N LEU A 185 3.70 14.89 5.88
CA LEU A 185 4.16 13.57 5.52
C LEU A 185 5.63 13.59 5.07
N GLU A 186 6.02 14.54 4.24
CA GLU A 186 7.42 14.75 3.81
C GLU A 186 8.36 14.93 5.00
N ARG A 187 7.98 15.71 6.00
CA ARG A 187 8.80 15.90 7.21
C ARG A 187 9.04 14.59 7.96
N VAL A 188 8.01 13.79 8.14
CA VAL A 188 8.14 12.52 8.86
C VAL A 188 8.96 11.53 8.05
N TYR A 189 8.75 11.43 6.75
CA TYR A 189 9.56 10.58 5.87
C TYR A 189 11.02 11.02 5.84
N SER A 190 11.29 12.30 5.72
CA SER A 190 12.67 12.83 5.76
C SER A 190 13.38 12.49 7.08
N PHE A 191 12.67 12.56 8.19
CA PHE A 191 13.19 12.16 9.50
C PHE A 191 13.48 10.66 9.57
N LEU A 192 12.55 9.82 9.09
CA LEU A 192 12.72 8.37 9.08
C LEU A 192 13.87 7.94 8.17
N LEU A 193 13.97 8.52 6.97
CA LEU A 193 15.06 8.25 6.03
C LEU A 193 16.42 8.62 6.64
N LYS A 194 16.53 9.80 7.26
CA LYS A 194 17.76 10.20 7.93
C LYS A 194 18.15 9.21 9.02
N THR A 195 17.21 8.80 9.85
CA THR A 195 17.43 7.81 10.91
C THR A 195 17.90 6.46 10.37
N LEU A 196 17.35 6.02 9.23
CA LEU A 196 17.77 4.77 8.56
C LEU A 196 19.18 4.88 7.97
N VAL A 197 19.49 5.99 7.30
CA VAL A 197 20.83 6.25 6.73
C VAL A 197 21.90 6.31 7.82
N ASP A 198 21.63 7.01 8.93
CA ASP A 198 22.53 7.11 10.07
C ASP A 198 22.81 5.74 10.71
N LYS A 199 21.82 4.84 10.73
CA LYS A 199 22.01 3.46 11.23
C LYS A 199 22.86 2.61 10.29
N ILE A 200 22.64 2.71 8.98
CA ILE A 200 23.42 1.94 7.97
C ILE A 200 24.88 2.43 7.95
N GLY A 201 25.11 3.73 7.95
CA GLY A 201 26.46 4.30 7.95
C GLY A 201 27.29 4.00 9.21
N ASN A 202 26.64 3.62 10.31
CA ASN A 202 27.34 3.17 11.53
C ASN A 202 27.67 1.66 11.53
N CYS A 203 27.05 0.86 10.64
CA CYS A 203 27.36 -0.56 10.50
C CYS A 203 28.64 -0.83 9.70
N ASP A 204 29.06 0.10 8.84
CA ASP A 204 30.29 -0.03 8.03
C ASP A 204 31.56 0.32 8.82
N ASN A 205 31.44 0.75 10.08
CA ASN A 205 32.56 1.10 10.95
C ASN A 205 32.79 0.11 12.11
N THR A 206 32.17 -1.07 12.09
CA THR A 206 32.37 -2.16 13.05
C THR A 206 32.82 -3.43 12.32
#